data_b0e9b7615f23da79297f2e02d8ca5f8b
#
_entry.id   b0e9b7615f23da79297f2e02d8ca5f8b
#
_cell.length_a   1.000
_cell.length_b   1.000
_cell.length_c   1.000
_cell.angle_alpha   90.00
_cell.angle_beta   90.00
_cell.angle_gamma   90.00
#
_symmetry.space_group_name_H-M   'P 1'
#
loop_
_entity.id
_entity.type
_entity.pdbx_description
1 polymer ?
#
loop_
_entity_poly.entity_id
_entity_poly.type
_entity_poly.pdbx_seq_one_letter_code
_entity_poly.pdbx_strand_id
1 'polypeptide(L)'
;MAETKNDLMEKIVSLCKRRGFIFPSSEIYGGFAAVYDFGPYGVELAKNIREAWWQAMVRDHENIVGLDSAIFMHPKVWEASGHVGGFSDPLAECKDCHSRVRVDHLLEEIGVFADEKMTEAEINQLFTDNKSKVKCPKCGKQNFSEAKSFNLLVQSNLGNFTGDWTKEPTYLRGETCQGIYVNFKNVLDSSRVKVPFGIAQIGKAFRNEITARQFIFRKREFEQMEMQYFVHPSEAATVYEEWRAKRFQYYLDLGLKPENLRWHEHENLVFYAKAAWDIEYNFPFGFKELEGVHNRSDYDLTQHSKFSGVDLSYRDPQTNEKFTPWIVETSVGVDRTFLAVLTDAYTEEQVGEGDTRVVLKFPKKLAPVQVAVFPLMKNKPELVEKAREIFATLKRDFRCEFDDNGNVGKRYRRQDEIGTPYCVTVDFDTLTDGAVTVRDRDTMKQERVKIEELHKYLS
;
A
#
# COMPACT_ATOMS: atom_id res chain seq x y z
N MET A 1 20.83 22.34 -11.45
CA MET A 1 20.02 22.81 -10.31
C MET A 1 19.51 21.56 -9.61
N ALA A 2 19.71 21.40 -8.31
CA ALA A 2 19.18 20.26 -7.58
C ALA A 2 17.64 20.28 -7.67
N GLU A 3 17.02 19.24 -8.19
CA GLU A 3 15.57 19.06 -8.17
C GLU A 3 15.08 19.17 -6.72
N THR A 4 14.09 19.99 -6.48
CA THR A 4 13.46 20.03 -5.17
C THR A 4 12.63 18.76 -5.02
N LYS A 5 12.61 18.15 -3.83
CA LYS A 5 11.82 16.92 -3.55
C LYS A 5 10.32 17.07 -3.93
N ASN A 6 9.79 18.28 -3.92
CA ASN A 6 8.42 18.59 -4.37
C ASN A 6 8.21 18.37 -5.89
N ASP A 7 9.24 18.62 -6.70
CA ASP A 7 9.18 18.47 -8.16
C ASP A 7 8.99 16.99 -8.57
N LEU A 8 9.68 16.05 -7.90
CA LEU A 8 9.52 14.62 -8.19
C LEU A 8 8.10 14.11 -7.91
N MET A 9 7.47 14.57 -6.81
CA MET A 9 6.10 14.17 -6.49
C MET A 9 5.10 14.67 -7.54
N GLU A 10 5.24 15.90 -7.99
CA GLU A 10 4.40 16.48 -9.04
C GLU A 10 4.56 15.73 -10.36
N LYS A 11 5.79 15.36 -10.73
CA LYS A 11 6.09 14.55 -11.92
C LYS A 11 5.44 13.16 -11.85
N ILE A 12 5.54 12.47 -10.69
CA ILE A 12 4.90 11.17 -10.48
C ILE A 12 3.37 11.28 -10.58
N VAL A 13 2.75 12.25 -9.92
CA VAL A 13 1.30 12.49 -9.98
C VAL A 13 0.84 12.76 -11.41
N SER A 14 1.56 13.62 -12.14
CA SER A 14 1.28 13.93 -13.54
C SER A 14 1.40 12.70 -14.45
N LEU A 15 2.46 11.89 -14.26
CA LEU A 15 2.65 10.64 -14.99
C LEU A 15 1.52 9.64 -14.71
N CYS A 16 1.16 9.47 -13.42
CA CYS A 16 0.08 8.57 -13.01
C CYS A 16 -1.24 8.91 -13.69
N LYS A 17 -1.62 10.21 -13.70
CA LYS A 17 -2.85 10.66 -14.37
C LYS A 17 -2.78 10.48 -15.88
N ARG A 18 -1.69 10.93 -16.51
CA ARG A 18 -1.50 10.87 -17.96
C ARG A 18 -1.46 9.44 -18.51
N ARG A 19 -0.89 8.49 -17.75
CA ARG A 19 -0.73 7.10 -18.18
C ARG A 19 -1.77 6.15 -17.60
N GLY A 20 -2.71 6.62 -16.81
CA GLY A 20 -3.79 5.77 -16.30
C GLY A 20 -3.35 4.81 -15.19
N PHE A 21 -2.49 5.27 -14.29
CA PHE A 21 -2.19 4.57 -13.05
C PHE A 21 -3.17 4.95 -11.95
N ILE A 22 -3.35 6.23 -11.70
CA ILE A 22 -4.18 6.74 -10.60
C ILE A 22 -4.99 7.94 -11.09
N PHE A 23 -6.27 7.95 -10.73
CA PHE A 23 -7.18 9.07 -10.95
C PHE A 23 -7.76 9.56 -9.62
N PRO A 24 -8.06 10.86 -9.46
CA PRO A 24 -8.93 11.31 -8.38
C PRO A 24 -10.30 10.64 -8.52
N SER A 25 -10.82 10.08 -7.43
CA SER A 25 -12.14 9.44 -7.50
C SER A 25 -13.24 10.48 -7.78
N SER A 26 -14.21 10.11 -8.61
CA SER A 26 -15.36 10.97 -8.96
C SER A 26 -14.96 12.33 -9.54
N GLU A 27 -13.90 12.39 -10.34
CA GLU A 27 -13.34 13.64 -10.87
C GLU A 27 -14.36 14.48 -11.65
N ILE A 28 -15.32 13.84 -12.32
CA ILE A 28 -16.40 14.53 -13.08
C ILE A 28 -17.31 15.38 -12.18
N TYR A 29 -17.33 15.12 -10.86
CA TYR A 29 -18.07 15.90 -9.86
C TYR A 29 -17.15 16.80 -9.02
N GLY A 30 -15.90 17.03 -9.46
CA GLY A 30 -14.91 17.82 -8.74
C GLY A 30 -13.98 17.01 -7.83
N GLY A 31 -14.11 15.69 -7.85
CA GLY A 31 -13.31 14.77 -7.03
C GLY A 31 -13.80 14.63 -5.60
N PHE A 32 -13.27 13.62 -4.90
CA PHE A 32 -13.52 13.40 -3.47
C PHE A 32 -12.17 13.33 -2.74
N ALA A 33 -11.98 14.20 -1.76
CA ALA A 33 -10.69 14.36 -1.10
C ALA A 33 -10.19 13.06 -0.45
N ALA A 34 -8.94 12.70 -0.71
CA ALA A 34 -8.26 11.50 -0.22
C ALA A 34 -8.90 10.17 -0.66
N VAL A 35 -9.61 10.19 -1.77
CA VAL A 35 -10.12 8.98 -2.43
C VAL A 35 -9.61 8.96 -3.86
N TYR A 36 -9.08 7.80 -4.27
CA TYR A 36 -8.44 7.64 -5.59
C TYR A 36 -8.86 6.31 -6.20
N ASP A 37 -8.97 6.30 -7.52
CA ASP A 37 -9.25 5.13 -8.33
C ASP A 37 -7.96 4.64 -9.00
N PHE A 38 -7.74 3.34 -9.03
CA PHE A 38 -6.69 2.74 -9.85
C PHE A 38 -7.16 2.64 -11.30
N GLY A 39 -6.42 3.27 -12.22
CA GLY A 39 -6.66 3.15 -13.64
C GLY A 39 -6.15 1.82 -14.21
N PRO A 40 -6.23 1.62 -15.55
CA PRO A 40 -5.91 0.33 -16.19
C PRO A 40 -4.51 -0.21 -15.86
N TYR A 41 -3.48 0.64 -15.83
CA TYR A 41 -2.13 0.20 -15.45
C TYR A 41 -1.93 0.16 -13.93
N GLY A 42 -2.65 1.02 -13.22
CA GLY A 42 -2.61 1.03 -11.75
C GLY A 42 -3.17 -0.25 -11.14
N VAL A 43 -4.30 -0.75 -11.65
CA VAL A 43 -4.90 -1.99 -11.13
C VAL A 43 -3.99 -3.19 -11.37
N GLU A 44 -3.30 -3.28 -12.52
CA GLU A 44 -2.37 -4.39 -12.78
C GLU A 44 -1.12 -4.30 -11.90
N LEU A 45 -0.53 -3.11 -11.71
CA LEU A 45 0.58 -2.94 -10.76
C LEU A 45 0.17 -3.31 -9.32
N ALA A 46 -1.00 -2.86 -8.88
CA ALA A 46 -1.52 -3.19 -7.54
C ALA A 46 -1.79 -4.70 -7.37
N LYS A 47 -2.30 -5.39 -8.41
CA LYS A 47 -2.44 -6.85 -8.41
C LYS A 47 -1.10 -7.56 -8.28
N ASN A 48 -0.10 -7.10 -9.04
CA ASN A 48 1.24 -7.68 -9.00
C ASN A 48 1.91 -7.48 -7.62
N ILE A 49 1.71 -6.35 -6.97
CA ILE A 49 2.19 -6.07 -5.61
C ILE A 49 1.50 -7.03 -4.62
N ARG A 50 0.17 -7.18 -4.69
CA ARG A 50 -0.57 -8.11 -3.82
C ARG A 50 -0.13 -9.54 -4.02
N GLU A 51 0.06 -9.97 -5.27
CA GLU A 51 0.50 -11.33 -5.58
C GLU A 51 1.93 -11.58 -5.10
N ALA A 52 2.84 -10.63 -5.27
CA ALA A 52 4.21 -10.74 -4.74
C ALA A 52 4.22 -10.86 -3.20
N TRP A 53 3.39 -10.05 -2.52
CA TRP A 53 3.25 -10.14 -1.06
C TRP A 53 2.61 -11.46 -0.63
N TRP A 54 1.55 -11.90 -1.31
CA TRP A 54 0.87 -13.16 -0.99
C TRP A 54 1.75 -14.37 -1.20
N GLN A 55 2.54 -14.36 -2.27
CA GLN A 55 3.54 -15.39 -2.52
C GLN A 55 4.54 -15.46 -1.36
N ALA A 56 5.20 -14.33 -1.05
CA ALA A 56 6.23 -14.27 -0.01
C ALA A 56 5.68 -14.51 1.41
N MET A 57 4.43 -14.12 1.68
CA MET A 57 3.85 -14.20 3.02
C MET A 57 3.12 -15.51 3.30
N VAL A 58 2.39 -16.04 2.30
CA VAL A 58 1.51 -17.20 2.52
C VAL A 58 2.05 -18.46 1.86
N ARG A 59 2.39 -18.39 0.56
CA ARG A 59 2.74 -19.61 -0.19
C ARG A 59 4.14 -20.13 0.11
N ASP A 60 5.07 -19.24 0.44
CA ASP A 60 6.45 -19.61 0.77
C ASP A 60 6.60 -20.10 2.23
N HIS A 61 5.49 -20.13 3.00
CA HIS A 61 5.46 -20.60 4.39
C HIS A 61 4.46 -21.74 4.59
N GLU A 62 4.87 -22.82 5.26
CA GLU A 62 4.01 -23.98 5.54
C GLU A 62 2.96 -23.71 6.63
N ASN A 63 3.23 -22.74 7.50
CA ASN A 63 2.45 -22.45 8.69
C ASN A 63 1.78 -21.07 8.67
N ILE A 64 1.56 -20.50 7.48
CA ILE A 64 0.76 -19.29 7.31
C ILE A 64 -0.42 -19.58 6.40
N VAL A 65 -1.61 -19.23 6.86
CA VAL A 65 -2.86 -19.43 6.12
C VAL A 65 -3.52 -18.10 5.79
N GLY A 66 -4.31 -18.08 4.72
CA GLY A 66 -5.05 -16.89 4.30
C GLY A 66 -6.42 -16.80 4.95
N LEU A 67 -6.87 -15.57 5.14
CA LEU A 67 -8.22 -15.22 5.57
C LEU A 67 -8.71 -14.02 4.74
N ASP A 68 -10.01 -13.96 4.47
CA ASP A 68 -10.70 -12.77 3.98
C ASP A 68 -11.92 -12.51 4.85
N SER A 69 -11.75 -11.70 5.90
CA SER A 69 -12.83 -11.35 6.81
C SER A 69 -13.72 -10.23 6.25
N ALA A 70 -14.96 -10.20 6.67
CA ALA A 70 -15.93 -9.18 6.25
C ALA A 70 -15.49 -7.76 6.68
N ILE A 71 -15.83 -6.77 5.86
CA ILE A 71 -15.62 -5.35 6.18
C ILE A 71 -16.54 -4.91 7.33
N PHE A 72 -17.82 -5.32 7.26
CA PHE A 72 -18.77 -5.11 8.35
C PHE A 72 -18.58 -6.18 9.41
N MET A 73 -18.25 -5.73 10.61
CA MET A 73 -18.12 -6.59 11.79
C MET A 73 -19.05 -6.10 12.90
N HIS A 74 -19.34 -6.97 13.84
CA HIS A 74 -20.16 -6.61 14.99
C HIS A 74 -19.54 -5.41 15.73
N PRO A 75 -20.30 -4.36 16.11
CA PRO A 75 -19.76 -3.14 16.75
C PRO A 75 -18.88 -3.40 17.96
N LYS A 76 -19.17 -4.45 18.74
CA LYS A 76 -18.35 -4.87 19.89
C LYS A 76 -16.89 -5.21 19.54
N VAL A 77 -16.60 -5.55 18.28
CA VAL A 77 -15.21 -5.76 17.84
C VAL A 77 -14.41 -4.48 18.01
N TRP A 78 -15.00 -3.34 17.64
CA TRP A 78 -14.38 -2.02 17.71
C TRP A 78 -14.37 -1.44 19.13
N GLU A 79 -15.32 -1.86 19.98
CA GLU A 79 -15.29 -1.57 21.41
C GLU A 79 -14.17 -2.35 22.10
N ALA A 80 -14.07 -3.66 21.86
CA ALA A 80 -13.07 -4.54 22.44
C ALA A 80 -11.64 -4.13 22.07
N SER A 81 -11.42 -3.75 20.82
CA SER A 81 -10.11 -3.27 20.33
C SER A 81 -9.78 -1.84 20.77
N GLY A 82 -10.72 -1.11 21.38
CA GLY A 82 -10.54 0.28 21.83
C GLY A 82 -10.74 1.35 20.76
N HIS A 83 -11.04 0.98 19.51
CA HIS A 83 -11.20 1.94 18.40
C HIS A 83 -12.37 2.92 18.60
N VAL A 84 -13.45 2.50 19.24
CA VAL A 84 -14.59 3.39 19.51
C VAL A 84 -14.20 4.53 20.44
N GLY A 85 -13.37 4.26 21.45
CA GLY A 85 -12.99 5.22 22.49
C GLY A 85 -11.69 5.99 22.24
N GLY A 86 -10.71 5.40 21.54
CA GLY A 86 -9.34 5.91 21.48
C GLY A 86 -8.77 6.11 20.08
N PHE A 87 -9.45 5.69 19.02
CA PHE A 87 -8.96 5.85 17.65
C PHE A 87 -9.33 7.22 17.09
N SER A 88 -8.65 8.26 17.55
CA SER A 88 -9.00 9.64 17.24
C SER A 88 -7.79 10.55 17.07
N ASP A 89 -7.96 11.56 16.20
CA ASP A 89 -7.00 12.64 16.01
C ASP A 89 -7.46 13.91 16.73
N PRO A 90 -6.54 14.67 17.39
CA PRO A 90 -6.85 15.99 17.93
C PRO A 90 -6.91 17.03 16.81
N LEU A 91 -8.08 17.56 16.51
CA LEU A 91 -8.32 18.50 15.43
C LEU A 91 -8.73 19.89 15.94
N ALA A 92 -8.17 20.94 15.33
CA ALA A 92 -8.63 22.31 15.48
C ALA A 92 -9.06 22.86 14.11
N GLU A 93 -10.06 23.77 14.13
CA GLU A 93 -10.48 24.52 12.94
C GLU A 93 -9.83 25.90 12.91
N CYS A 94 -9.22 26.27 11.80
CA CYS A 94 -8.82 27.65 11.55
C CYS A 94 -10.06 28.49 11.30
N LYS A 95 -10.38 29.44 12.19
CA LYS A 95 -11.57 30.30 12.13
C LYS A 95 -11.59 31.27 10.95
N ASP A 96 -10.43 31.50 10.32
CA ASP A 96 -10.31 32.43 9.19
C ASP A 96 -10.56 31.76 7.83
N CYS A 97 -10.15 30.51 7.64
CA CYS A 97 -10.28 29.80 6.36
C CYS A 97 -11.03 28.48 6.45
N HIS A 98 -11.58 28.15 7.63
CA HIS A 98 -12.35 26.95 7.92
C HIS A 98 -11.65 25.62 7.60
N SER A 99 -10.31 25.64 7.46
CA SER A 99 -9.55 24.39 7.31
C SER A 99 -9.36 23.72 8.67
N ARG A 100 -9.57 22.42 8.70
CA ARG A 100 -9.28 21.56 9.84
C ARG A 100 -7.84 21.10 9.79
N VAL A 101 -7.16 21.10 10.92
CA VAL A 101 -5.75 20.76 11.05
C VAL A 101 -5.53 19.88 12.27
N ARG A 102 -4.58 18.95 12.18
CA ARG A 102 -4.15 18.15 13.32
C ARG A 102 -3.30 19.01 14.25
N VAL A 103 -3.67 19.04 15.50
CA VAL A 103 -3.00 19.86 16.52
C VAL A 103 -1.63 19.32 16.86
N ASP A 104 -1.50 17.99 16.95
CA ASP A 104 -0.22 17.31 17.17
C ASP A 104 0.82 17.66 16.08
N HIS A 105 0.43 17.65 14.80
CA HIS A 105 1.32 18.05 13.71
C HIS A 105 1.71 19.53 13.77
N LEU A 106 0.78 20.42 14.15
CA LEU A 106 1.11 21.84 14.30
C LEU A 106 2.10 22.10 15.44
N LEU A 107 1.99 21.32 16.52
CA LEU A 107 2.90 21.37 17.65
C LEU A 107 4.28 20.80 17.27
N GLU A 108 4.32 19.69 16.54
CA GLU A 108 5.56 19.07 16.05
C GLU A 108 6.36 20.05 15.15
N GLU A 109 5.68 20.83 14.29
CA GLU A 109 6.33 21.84 13.42
C GLU A 109 7.10 22.90 14.21
N ILE A 110 6.76 23.13 15.48
CA ILE A 110 7.44 24.07 16.38
C ILE A 110 8.32 23.37 17.43
N GLY A 111 8.55 22.07 17.28
CA GLY A 111 9.38 21.26 18.19
C GLY A 111 8.72 20.91 19.52
N VAL A 112 7.39 20.96 19.59
CA VAL A 112 6.60 20.55 20.76
C VAL A 112 5.90 19.23 20.42
N PHE A 113 6.25 18.16 21.16
CA PHE A 113 5.68 16.83 20.93
C PHE A 113 4.46 16.62 21.82
N ALA A 114 3.33 16.24 21.23
CA ALA A 114 2.17 15.75 21.94
C ALA A 114 2.26 14.22 22.06
N ASP A 115 2.22 13.69 23.29
CA ASP A 115 2.20 12.25 23.52
C ASP A 115 0.82 11.70 23.15
N GLU A 116 0.76 10.55 22.46
CA GLU A 116 -0.49 9.85 22.09
C GLU A 116 -1.31 9.45 23.31
N LYS A 117 -0.72 9.41 24.51
CA LYS A 117 -1.41 9.10 25.78
C LYS A 117 -2.06 10.32 26.43
N MET A 118 -1.81 11.52 25.89
CA MET A 118 -2.42 12.73 26.41
C MET A 118 -3.94 12.72 26.23
N THR A 119 -4.63 13.13 27.27
CA THR A 119 -6.09 13.39 27.22
C THR A 119 -6.40 14.60 26.33
N GLU A 120 -7.63 14.70 25.86
CA GLU A 120 -8.07 15.87 25.08
C GLU A 120 -7.82 17.19 25.83
N ALA A 121 -8.01 17.19 27.16
CA ALA A 121 -7.75 18.35 27.99
C ALA A 121 -6.27 18.75 28.03
N GLU A 122 -5.36 17.77 28.15
CA GLU A 122 -3.92 18.01 28.14
C GLU A 122 -3.43 18.50 26.78
N ILE A 123 -3.94 17.92 25.68
CA ILE A 123 -3.62 18.38 24.32
C ILE A 123 -4.14 19.81 24.10
N ASN A 124 -5.35 20.13 24.57
CA ASN A 124 -5.90 21.49 24.50
C ASN A 124 -5.09 22.50 25.28
N GLN A 125 -4.62 22.12 26.48
CA GLN A 125 -3.74 22.99 27.27
C GLN A 125 -2.42 23.22 26.55
N LEU A 126 -1.75 22.16 26.09
CA LEU A 126 -0.50 22.23 25.33
C LEU A 126 -0.63 23.10 24.07
N PHE A 127 -1.75 22.93 23.35
CA PHE A 127 -2.05 23.72 22.17
C PHE A 127 -2.30 25.19 22.50
N THR A 128 -3.03 25.47 23.57
CA THR A 128 -3.35 26.82 24.02
C THR A 128 -2.09 27.57 24.40
N ASP A 129 -1.16 26.93 25.11
CA ASP A 129 0.12 27.51 25.54
C ASP A 129 1.05 27.85 24.37
N ASN A 130 0.89 27.16 23.24
CA ASN A 130 1.68 27.33 22.04
C ASN A 130 0.93 27.98 20.86
N LYS A 131 -0.33 28.35 21.01
CA LYS A 131 -1.21 28.83 19.94
C LYS A 131 -0.68 30.02 19.18
N SER A 132 0.09 30.89 19.86
CA SER A 132 0.75 32.05 19.25
C SER A 132 1.95 31.71 18.37
N LYS A 133 2.49 30.51 18.46
CA LYS A 133 3.66 30.06 17.70
C LYS A 133 3.27 29.26 16.44
N VAL A 134 2.09 28.64 16.43
CA VAL A 134 1.59 27.79 15.32
C VAL A 134 0.84 28.63 14.29
N LYS A 135 0.96 28.25 13.01
CA LYS A 135 0.28 28.92 11.90
C LYS A 135 -0.55 27.93 11.08
N CYS A 136 -1.68 28.40 10.60
CA CYS A 136 -2.49 27.59 9.68
C CYS A 136 -1.71 27.33 8.39
N PRO A 137 -1.50 26.05 8.00
CA PRO A 137 -0.75 25.69 6.79
C PRO A 137 -1.42 26.16 5.50
N LYS A 138 -2.73 26.52 5.56
CA LYS A 138 -3.48 26.98 4.38
C LYS A 138 -3.46 28.49 4.21
N CYS A 139 -3.64 29.26 5.28
CA CYS A 139 -3.80 30.71 5.20
C CYS A 139 -2.76 31.51 6.00
N GLY A 140 -1.85 30.84 6.75
CA GLY A 140 -0.81 31.45 7.54
C GLY A 140 -1.26 32.14 8.85
N LYS A 141 -2.58 32.19 9.11
CA LYS A 141 -3.12 32.85 10.32
C LYS A 141 -3.08 31.92 11.55
N GLN A 142 -3.24 32.51 12.74
CA GLN A 142 -3.10 31.82 14.04
C GLN A 142 -4.41 31.70 14.81
N ASN A 143 -5.54 31.93 14.16
CA ASN A 143 -6.86 31.96 14.79
C ASN A 143 -7.53 30.58 14.72
N PHE A 144 -7.31 29.76 15.75
CA PHE A 144 -7.84 28.38 15.82
C PHE A 144 -8.95 28.24 16.86
N SER A 145 -9.84 27.26 16.66
CA SER A 145 -10.72 26.73 17.69
C SER A 145 -9.92 26.02 18.79
N GLU A 146 -10.60 25.53 19.81
CA GLU A 146 -10.08 24.48 20.69
C GLU A 146 -9.91 23.18 19.88
N ALA A 147 -8.98 22.34 20.31
CA ALA A 147 -8.84 21.00 19.76
C ALA A 147 -10.00 20.11 20.24
N LYS A 148 -10.52 19.31 19.33
CA LYS A 148 -11.53 18.28 19.63
C LYS A 148 -11.05 16.94 19.13
N SER A 149 -11.30 15.91 19.91
CA SER A 149 -11.06 14.53 19.51
C SER A 149 -11.99 14.17 18.36
N PHE A 150 -11.42 13.67 17.27
CA PHE A 150 -12.13 13.27 16.07
C PHE A 150 -11.88 11.80 15.77
N ASN A 151 -12.90 10.97 15.94
CA ASN A 151 -12.78 9.53 15.72
C ASN A 151 -12.57 9.20 14.24
N LEU A 152 -11.56 8.39 13.95
CA LEU A 152 -11.17 7.98 12.60
C LEU A 152 -12.03 6.82 12.06
N LEU A 153 -12.79 6.10 12.89
CA LEU A 153 -13.71 5.10 12.40
C LEU A 153 -14.80 5.74 11.53
N VAL A 154 -15.01 5.18 10.35
CA VAL A 154 -16.11 5.58 9.47
C VAL A 154 -17.38 4.90 9.95
N GLN A 155 -18.28 5.67 10.54
CA GLN A 155 -19.59 5.21 10.96
C GLN A 155 -20.53 5.06 9.76
N SER A 156 -21.32 4.01 9.76
CA SER A 156 -22.38 3.74 8.78
C SER A 156 -23.63 3.24 9.49
N ASN A 157 -24.67 2.94 8.74
CA ASN A 157 -25.95 2.46 9.27
C ASN A 157 -26.45 1.31 8.41
N LEU A 158 -26.82 0.20 9.05
CA LEU A 158 -27.38 -0.97 8.38
C LEU A 158 -28.75 -1.32 8.99
N GLY A 159 -29.73 -1.57 8.11
CA GLY A 159 -31.02 -2.20 8.50
C GLY A 159 -31.89 -1.39 9.46
N ASN A 160 -31.73 -0.06 9.53
CA ASN A 160 -32.50 0.75 10.46
C ASN A 160 -33.85 1.17 9.87
N PHE A 161 -34.95 0.50 10.30
CA PHE A 161 -36.31 0.82 9.89
C PHE A 161 -36.89 2.07 10.59
N THR A 162 -36.31 2.53 11.71
CA THR A 162 -36.85 3.63 12.52
C THR A 162 -36.35 4.99 12.12
N GLY A 163 -35.37 5.09 11.23
CA GLY A 163 -34.73 6.35 10.83
C GLY A 163 -33.86 6.99 11.91
N ASP A 164 -33.76 6.40 13.10
CA ASP A 164 -32.86 6.87 14.17
C ASP A 164 -31.48 6.22 14.03
N TRP A 165 -30.63 6.89 13.29
CA TRP A 165 -29.28 6.46 12.95
C TRP A 165 -28.30 6.42 14.14
N THR A 166 -28.72 6.85 15.32
CA THR A 166 -27.87 6.93 16.51
C THR A 166 -27.93 5.67 17.38
N LYS A 167 -28.98 4.84 17.24
CA LYS A 167 -29.23 3.73 18.14
C LYS A 167 -28.49 2.44 17.84
N GLU A 168 -28.13 2.21 16.57
CA GLU A 168 -27.44 1.00 16.15
C GLU A 168 -26.26 1.37 15.23
N PRO A 169 -25.17 1.95 15.80
CA PRO A 169 -24.01 2.32 14.98
C PRO A 169 -23.35 1.06 14.43
N THR A 170 -23.04 1.07 13.16
CA THR A 170 -22.12 0.13 12.55
C THR A 170 -20.90 0.89 12.00
N TYR A 171 -19.82 0.19 11.78
CA TYR A 171 -18.57 0.80 11.35
C TYR A 171 -18.00 0.06 10.14
N LEU A 172 -17.39 0.81 9.23
CA LEU A 172 -16.45 0.24 8.28
C LEU A 172 -15.14 -0.02 9.02
N ARG A 173 -14.51 -1.17 8.78
CA ARG A 173 -13.28 -1.54 9.51
C ARG A 173 -12.17 -0.51 9.30
N GLY A 174 -11.56 -0.07 10.41
CA GLY A 174 -10.42 0.86 10.40
C GLY A 174 -9.08 0.18 10.10
N GLU A 175 -9.04 -1.16 10.26
CA GLU A 175 -7.89 -2.04 10.01
C GLU A 175 -8.35 -3.47 9.76
N THR A 176 -7.48 -4.30 9.18
CA THR A 176 -7.85 -5.68 8.82
C THR A 176 -7.52 -6.70 9.91
N CYS A 177 -6.60 -6.40 10.83
CA CYS A 177 -6.14 -7.35 11.87
C CYS A 177 -7.25 -7.81 12.81
N GLN A 178 -8.23 -6.96 13.13
CA GLN A 178 -9.33 -7.32 14.03
C GLN A 178 -10.16 -8.50 13.50
N GLY A 179 -10.33 -8.56 12.16
CA GLY A 179 -10.96 -9.70 11.52
C GLY A 179 -10.17 -11.00 11.69
N ILE A 180 -8.85 -10.92 11.79
CA ILE A 180 -7.98 -12.07 12.06
C ILE A 180 -8.18 -12.55 13.51
N TYR A 181 -8.16 -11.65 14.47
CA TYR A 181 -8.27 -12.01 15.89
C TYR A 181 -9.61 -12.68 16.24
N VAL A 182 -10.72 -12.13 15.74
CA VAL A 182 -12.05 -12.72 16.00
C VAL A 182 -12.24 -14.07 15.30
N ASN A 183 -11.46 -14.38 14.27
CA ASN A 183 -11.45 -15.65 13.56
C ASN A 183 -10.32 -16.60 13.99
N PHE A 184 -9.49 -16.23 14.97
CA PHE A 184 -8.38 -17.06 15.44
C PHE A 184 -8.80 -18.50 15.72
N LYS A 185 -9.85 -18.69 16.51
CA LYS A 185 -10.34 -20.01 16.87
C LYS A 185 -10.94 -20.76 15.66
N ASN A 186 -11.71 -20.07 14.82
CA ASN A 186 -12.27 -20.67 13.60
C ASN A 186 -11.17 -21.21 12.68
N VAL A 187 -10.09 -20.46 12.51
CA VAL A 187 -8.95 -20.87 11.67
C VAL A 187 -8.19 -22.02 12.33
N LEU A 188 -7.91 -21.91 13.63
CA LEU A 188 -7.23 -22.97 14.38
C LEU A 188 -7.97 -24.31 14.29
N ASP A 189 -9.29 -24.30 14.49
CA ASP A 189 -10.11 -25.50 14.50
C ASP A 189 -10.30 -26.11 13.08
N SER A 190 -10.33 -25.27 12.05
CA SER A 190 -10.60 -25.71 10.66
C SER A 190 -9.35 -26.07 9.85
N SER A 191 -8.23 -25.40 10.10
CA SER A 191 -7.02 -25.53 9.26
C SER A 191 -5.97 -26.51 9.82
N ARG A 192 -6.19 -27.06 11.00
CA ARG A 192 -5.26 -27.97 11.70
C ARG A 192 -3.85 -27.39 11.91
N VAL A 193 -3.74 -26.05 11.91
CA VAL A 193 -2.50 -25.36 12.23
C VAL A 193 -2.17 -25.49 13.73
N LYS A 194 -0.92 -25.35 14.07
CA LYS A 194 -0.42 -25.36 15.47
C LYS A 194 0.38 -24.09 15.71
N VAL A 195 0.36 -23.59 16.92
CA VAL A 195 1.27 -22.51 17.33
C VAL A 195 2.71 -23.04 17.30
N PRO A 196 3.68 -22.35 16.63
CA PRO A 196 3.53 -21.05 15.98
C PRO A 196 2.93 -21.13 14.56
N PHE A 197 1.97 -20.24 14.25
CA PHE A 197 1.41 -20.11 12.92
C PHE A 197 0.92 -18.69 12.66
N GLY A 198 0.75 -18.32 11.38
CA GLY A 198 0.27 -17.02 10.97
C GLY A 198 -1.07 -17.07 10.24
N ILE A 199 -1.83 -15.97 10.36
CA ILE A 199 -3.01 -15.70 9.53
C ILE A 199 -2.76 -14.41 8.77
N ALA A 200 -2.84 -14.47 7.45
CA ALA A 200 -2.60 -13.34 6.55
C ALA A 200 -3.88 -12.90 5.84
N GLN A 201 -4.03 -11.60 5.64
CA GLN A 201 -5.17 -11.02 4.95
C GLN A 201 -4.76 -9.84 4.08
N ILE A 202 -5.39 -9.71 2.92
CA ILE A 202 -5.37 -8.49 2.11
C ILE A 202 -6.80 -7.96 2.07
N GLY A 203 -6.99 -6.69 2.41
CA GLY A 203 -8.35 -6.17 2.38
C GLY A 203 -8.45 -4.66 2.57
N LYS A 204 -9.62 -4.14 2.21
CA LYS A 204 -9.95 -2.73 2.36
C LYS A 204 -10.09 -2.35 3.83
N ALA A 205 -9.58 -1.16 4.17
CA ALA A 205 -9.81 -0.49 5.44
C ALA A 205 -10.17 0.98 5.20
N PHE A 206 -10.81 1.61 6.19
CA PHE A 206 -11.42 2.92 6.04
C PHE A 206 -11.08 3.78 7.26
N ARG A 207 -10.54 4.98 7.00
CA ARG A 207 -10.28 5.96 8.06
C ARG A 207 -10.80 7.32 7.64
N ASN A 208 -11.54 7.96 8.50
CA ASN A 208 -12.11 9.27 8.24
C ASN A 208 -11.06 10.38 8.32
N GLU A 209 -10.01 10.25 7.48
CA GLU A 209 -8.90 11.19 7.40
C GLU A 209 -9.38 12.58 6.99
N ILE A 210 -9.06 13.60 7.80
CA ILE A 210 -9.44 14.98 7.52
C ILE A 210 -8.34 15.72 6.78
N THR A 211 -7.08 15.43 7.11
CA THR A 211 -5.90 16.06 6.51
C THR A 211 -5.24 15.11 5.53
N ALA A 212 -5.91 14.84 4.42
CA ALA A 212 -5.33 14.05 3.35
C ALA A 212 -4.26 14.86 2.60
N ARG A 213 -3.03 14.41 2.67
CA ARG A 213 -1.87 14.99 1.96
C ARG A 213 -1.06 13.87 1.33
N GLN A 214 -0.18 14.23 0.40
CA GLN A 214 0.82 13.31 -0.15
C GLN A 214 0.24 12.22 -1.06
N PHE A 215 -0.74 12.59 -1.91
CA PHE A 215 -1.31 11.69 -2.92
C PHE A 215 -1.90 10.42 -2.28
N ILE A 216 -1.55 9.22 -2.80
CA ILE A 216 -2.07 7.95 -2.30
C ILE A 216 -1.39 7.46 -1.01
N PHE A 217 -0.43 8.21 -0.44
CA PHE A 217 0.22 7.82 0.82
C PHE A 217 -0.76 7.79 2.00
N ARG A 218 -1.74 8.72 2.01
CA ARG A 218 -2.79 8.77 3.03
C ARG A 218 -4.16 8.94 2.38
N LYS A 219 -4.98 7.91 2.47
CA LYS A 219 -6.30 7.79 1.84
C LYS A 219 -7.35 7.50 2.90
N ARG A 220 -8.62 7.84 2.61
CA ARG A 220 -9.78 7.47 3.42
C ARG A 220 -10.21 6.02 3.23
N GLU A 221 -10.07 5.52 2.03
CA GLU A 221 -10.25 4.14 1.65
C GLU A 221 -8.92 3.62 1.12
N PHE A 222 -8.35 2.64 1.78
CA PHE A 222 -7.05 2.06 1.45
C PHE A 222 -7.09 0.54 1.60
N GLU A 223 -6.03 -0.12 1.19
CA GLU A 223 -5.94 -1.57 1.28
C GLU A 223 -4.70 -1.95 2.08
N GLN A 224 -4.90 -2.82 3.07
CA GLN A 224 -3.83 -3.37 3.91
C GLN A 224 -3.52 -4.80 3.52
N MET A 225 -2.26 -5.16 3.66
CA MET A 225 -1.72 -6.51 3.63
C MET A 225 -1.14 -6.76 5.02
N GLU A 226 -1.80 -7.60 5.80
CA GLU A 226 -1.45 -7.86 7.20
C GLU A 226 -1.28 -9.34 7.46
N MET A 227 -0.31 -9.66 8.31
CA MET A 227 -0.11 -10.99 8.85
C MET A 227 0.03 -10.90 10.36
N GLN A 228 -0.73 -11.73 11.07
CA GLN A 228 -0.69 -11.87 12.50
C GLN A 228 -0.12 -13.26 12.82
N TYR A 229 1.07 -13.30 13.40
CA TYR A 229 1.78 -14.53 13.70
C TYR A 229 1.66 -14.87 15.19
N PHE A 230 0.99 -15.96 15.49
CA PHE A 230 0.69 -16.41 16.85
C PHE A 230 1.79 -17.32 17.38
N VAL A 231 2.36 -16.96 18.52
CA VAL A 231 3.53 -17.63 19.10
C VAL A 231 3.36 -17.89 20.59
N HIS A 232 4.14 -18.82 21.14
CA HIS A 232 4.26 -18.95 22.58
C HIS A 232 4.93 -17.68 23.17
N PRO A 233 4.46 -17.15 24.33
CA PRO A 233 5.01 -15.91 24.91
C PRO A 233 6.54 -15.90 25.08
N SER A 234 7.14 -17.04 25.42
CA SER A 234 8.60 -17.15 25.59
C SER A 234 9.40 -17.05 24.30
N GLU A 235 8.78 -17.29 23.14
CA GLU A 235 9.44 -17.27 21.82
C GLU A 235 9.22 -15.93 21.08
N ALA A 236 8.29 -15.12 21.57
CA ALA A 236 7.84 -13.93 20.86
C ALA A 236 8.96 -12.95 20.49
N ALA A 237 9.96 -12.77 21.38
CA ALA A 237 11.08 -11.87 21.12
C ALA A 237 11.98 -12.38 19.98
N THR A 238 12.28 -13.68 19.95
CA THR A 238 13.09 -14.30 18.88
C THR A 238 12.37 -14.26 17.55
N VAL A 239 11.11 -14.68 17.53
CA VAL A 239 10.27 -14.69 16.32
C VAL A 239 10.06 -13.28 15.78
N TYR A 240 9.94 -12.29 16.66
CA TYR A 240 9.85 -10.89 16.26
C TYR A 240 11.07 -10.42 15.45
N GLU A 241 12.29 -10.71 15.93
CA GLU A 241 13.52 -10.37 15.20
C GLU A 241 13.64 -11.12 13.85
N GLU A 242 13.20 -12.37 13.80
CA GLU A 242 13.14 -13.14 12.56
C GLU A 242 12.20 -12.48 11.53
N TRP A 243 11.01 -12.04 11.96
CA TRP A 243 10.07 -11.36 11.07
C TRP A 243 10.58 -10.01 10.63
N ARG A 244 11.23 -9.24 11.50
CA ARG A 244 11.91 -8.00 11.11
C ARG A 244 12.89 -8.25 9.95
N ALA A 245 13.78 -9.20 10.09
CA ALA A 245 14.77 -9.54 9.07
C ALA A 245 14.09 -9.96 7.74
N LYS A 246 13.10 -10.87 7.82
CA LYS A 246 12.35 -11.32 6.64
C LYS A 246 11.62 -10.20 5.92
N ARG A 247 11.01 -9.26 6.65
CA ARG A 247 10.26 -8.16 6.03
C ARG A 247 11.16 -7.15 5.34
N PHE A 248 12.32 -6.85 5.92
CA PHE A 248 13.28 -5.98 5.25
C PHE A 248 13.83 -6.63 3.97
N GLN A 249 14.19 -7.92 4.05
CA GLN A 249 14.67 -8.68 2.88
C GLN A 249 13.61 -8.73 1.77
N TYR A 250 12.32 -8.88 2.11
CA TYR A 250 11.23 -8.86 1.15
C TYR A 250 11.24 -7.62 0.24
N TYR A 251 11.53 -6.44 0.78
CA TYR A 251 11.59 -5.21 -0.03
C TYR A 251 12.80 -5.17 -0.94
N LEU A 252 13.92 -5.71 -0.51
CA LEU A 252 15.09 -5.88 -1.37
C LEU A 252 14.80 -6.86 -2.53
N ASP A 253 14.16 -7.98 -2.22
CA ASP A 253 13.74 -8.99 -3.22
C ASP A 253 12.63 -8.47 -4.14
N LEU A 254 11.78 -7.56 -3.64
CA LEU A 254 10.79 -6.86 -4.45
C LEU A 254 11.46 -5.92 -5.46
N GLY A 255 12.68 -5.49 -5.19
CA GLY A 255 13.53 -4.67 -6.05
C GLY A 255 13.61 -3.20 -5.65
N LEU A 256 13.25 -2.86 -4.40
CA LEU A 256 13.48 -1.50 -3.87
C LEU A 256 14.97 -1.31 -3.55
N LYS A 257 15.46 -0.09 -3.77
CA LYS A 257 16.86 0.26 -3.52
C LYS A 257 17.17 0.33 -2.03
N PRO A 258 18.25 -0.34 -1.55
CA PRO A 258 18.60 -0.37 -0.13
C PRO A 258 18.76 1.02 0.50
N GLU A 259 19.31 1.99 -0.25
CA GLU A 259 19.53 3.36 0.20
C GLU A 259 18.23 4.13 0.47
N ASN A 260 17.10 3.65 -0.05
CA ASN A 260 15.78 4.21 0.18
C ASN A 260 15.02 3.55 1.34
N LEU A 261 15.61 2.55 2.00
CA LEU A 261 15.01 1.82 3.11
C LEU A 261 15.79 2.04 4.40
N ARG A 262 15.12 2.17 5.51
CA ARG A 262 15.74 2.15 6.85
C ARG A 262 14.77 1.63 7.90
N TRP A 263 15.32 1.22 9.05
CA TRP A 263 14.56 0.94 10.24
C TRP A 263 14.34 2.21 11.06
N HIS A 264 13.15 2.32 11.65
CA HIS A 264 12.80 3.34 12.63
C HIS A 264 12.19 2.65 13.86
N GLU A 265 12.79 2.86 15.03
CA GLU A 265 12.31 2.34 16.30
C GLU A 265 11.31 3.30 16.92
N HIS A 266 10.19 2.78 17.43
CA HIS A 266 9.24 3.57 18.20
C HIS A 266 9.71 3.71 19.64
N GLU A 267 10.09 4.92 20.05
CA GLU A 267 10.52 5.23 21.42
C GLU A 267 9.32 5.18 22.40
N ASN A 268 8.14 5.57 21.95
CA ASN A 268 6.89 5.58 22.72
C ASN A 268 5.97 4.44 22.26
N LEU A 269 6.08 3.30 22.92
CA LEU A 269 5.22 2.16 22.62
C LEU A 269 3.79 2.39 23.10
N VAL A 270 2.81 2.05 22.27
CA VAL A 270 1.41 1.92 22.69
C VAL A 270 1.31 0.84 23.78
N PHE A 271 0.33 0.98 24.67
CA PHE A 271 0.23 0.20 25.92
C PHE A 271 0.19 -1.34 25.72
N TYR A 272 -0.17 -1.83 24.57
CA TYR A 272 -0.24 -3.25 24.23
C TYR A 272 1.02 -3.79 23.53
N ALA A 273 1.88 -2.93 23.00
CA ALA A 273 3.08 -3.35 22.31
C ALA A 273 4.28 -3.53 23.25
N LYS A 274 5.09 -4.55 23.01
CA LYS A 274 6.37 -4.80 23.71
C LYS A 274 7.56 -4.33 22.89
N ALA A 275 7.42 -4.29 21.57
CA ALA A 275 8.40 -3.74 20.64
C ALA A 275 7.64 -3.30 19.37
N ALA A 276 8.06 -2.21 18.77
CA ALA A 276 7.52 -1.71 17.52
C ALA A 276 8.63 -1.05 16.70
N TRP A 277 8.79 -1.50 15.48
CA TRP A 277 9.69 -0.93 14.49
C TRP A 277 8.99 -0.77 13.17
N ASP A 278 9.28 0.32 12.45
CA ASP A 278 8.83 0.52 11.09
C ASP A 278 9.97 0.34 10.11
N ILE A 279 9.67 -0.26 8.97
CA ILE A 279 10.46 -0.07 7.76
C ILE A 279 9.99 1.24 7.16
N GLU A 280 10.87 2.23 7.12
CA GLU A 280 10.61 3.49 6.42
C GLU A 280 11.19 3.46 5.01
N TYR A 281 10.48 4.09 4.08
CA TYR A 281 10.94 4.35 2.72
C TYR A 281 11.14 5.85 2.49
N ASN A 282 12.17 6.22 1.71
CA ASN A 282 12.48 7.60 1.35
C ASN A 282 11.58 8.09 0.20
N PHE A 283 10.33 8.42 0.54
CA PHE A 283 9.39 9.01 -0.42
C PHE A 283 9.86 10.39 -0.90
N PRO A 284 9.27 10.99 -1.96
CA PRO A 284 9.60 12.34 -2.39
C PRO A 284 9.48 13.43 -1.32
N PHE A 285 8.74 13.16 -0.24
CA PHE A 285 8.57 14.03 0.93
C PHE A 285 9.38 13.59 2.16
N GLY A 286 10.33 12.67 1.99
CA GLY A 286 11.24 12.16 3.02
C GLY A 286 10.90 10.78 3.52
N PHE A 287 11.69 10.30 4.48
CA PHE A 287 11.45 8.99 5.11
C PHE A 287 10.13 8.98 5.87
N LYS A 288 9.30 8.00 5.57
CA LYS A 288 8.02 7.75 6.24
C LYS A 288 7.76 6.25 6.27
N GLU A 289 6.95 5.84 7.23
CA GLU A 289 6.51 4.47 7.43
C GLU A 289 5.99 3.82 6.15
N LEU A 290 6.58 2.69 5.79
CA LEU A 290 6.12 1.80 4.72
C LEU A 290 5.42 0.58 5.32
N GLU A 291 6.04 -0.08 6.30
CA GLU A 291 5.51 -1.27 6.96
C GLU A 291 5.84 -1.25 8.45
N GLY A 292 4.83 -1.50 9.31
CA GLY A 292 5.01 -1.72 10.73
C GLY A 292 5.28 -3.20 11.03
N VAL A 293 6.22 -3.46 11.95
CA VAL A 293 6.49 -4.79 12.52
C VAL A 293 6.41 -4.66 14.04
N HIS A 294 5.41 -5.30 14.65
CA HIS A 294 5.06 -5.07 16.05
C HIS A 294 4.96 -6.37 16.85
N ASN A 295 5.44 -6.37 18.09
CA ASN A 295 5.12 -7.39 19.08
C ASN A 295 3.96 -6.87 19.95
N ARG A 296 2.75 -7.35 19.68
CA ARG A 296 1.49 -6.87 20.27
C ARG A 296 1.12 -7.57 21.59
N SER A 297 1.95 -8.50 22.06
CA SER A 297 1.62 -9.38 23.19
C SER A 297 0.32 -10.18 22.95
N ASP A 298 -0.42 -10.50 24.01
CA ASP A 298 -1.71 -11.22 24.00
C ASP A 298 -2.92 -10.28 24.10
N TYR A 299 -2.71 -8.98 24.02
CA TYR A 299 -3.73 -7.97 24.30
C TYR A 299 -5.03 -8.19 23.50
N ASP A 300 -4.93 -8.30 22.19
CA ASP A 300 -6.11 -8.40 21.31
C ASP A 300 -6.94 -9.66 21.59
N LEU A 301 -6.30 -10.84 21.71
CA LEU A 301 -7.00 -12.08 22.04
C LEU A 301 -7.64 -12.03 23.43
N THR A 302 -6.96 -11.42 24.38
CA THR A 302 -7.46 -11.24 25.76
C THR A 302 -8.68 -10.31 25.77
N GLN A 303 -8.65 -9.17 25.06
CA GLN A 303 -9.78 -8.26 24.98
C GLN A 303 -10.99 -8.92 24.29
N HIS A 304 -10.77 -9.57 23.14
CA HIS A 304 -11.86 -10.27 22.46
C HIS A 304 -12.43 -11.41 23.29
N SER A 305 -11.61 -12.17 24.03
CA SER A 305 -12.10 -13.17 24.98
C SER A 305 -13.00 -12.54 26.05
N LYS A 306 -12.56 -11.42 26.63
CA LYS A 306 -13.30 -10.70 27.68
C LYS A 306 -14.65 -10.17 27.18
N PHE A 307 -14.67 -9.53 26.01
CA PHE A 307 -15.89 -8.90 25.47
C PHE A 307 -16.87 -9.90 24.87
N SER A 308 -16.39 -11.01 24.32
CA SER A 308 -17.23 -12.05 23.72
C SER A 308 -17.68 -13.13 24.71
N GLY A 309 -16.93 -13.35 25.78
CA GLY A 309 -17.07 -14.50 26.68
C GLY A 309 -16.54 -15.81 26.10
N VAL A 310 -15.89 -15.78 24.92
CA VAL A 310 -15.30 -16.96 24.27
C VAL A 310 -13.81 -17.02 24.61
N ASP A 311 -13.36 -18.18 25.07
CA ASP A 311 -11.96 -18.45 25.38
C ASP A 311 -11.12 -18.58 24.09
N LEU A 312 -10.24 -17.61 23.82
CA LEU A 312 -9.33 -17.58 22.68
C LEU A 312 -7.92 -18.08 23.05
N SER A 313 -7.75 -18.75 24.18
CA SER A 313 -6.47 -19.40 24.51
C SER A 313 -6.22 -20.62 23.62
N TYR A 314 -4.96 -20.95 23.46
CA TYR A 314 -4.49 -22.16 22.80
C TYR A 314 -4.10 -23.21 23.84
N ARG A 315 -4.42 -24.48 23.54
CA ARG A 315 -3.90 -25.62 24.30
C ARG A 315 -2.98 -26.42 23.40
N ASP A 316 -1.72 -26.51 23.78
CA ASP A 316 -0.74 -27.28 23.05
C ASP A 316 -1.05 -28.79 23.15
N PRO A 317 -1.25 -29.49 22.02
CA PRO A 317 -1.62 -30.92 22.04
C PRO A 317 -0.47 -31.83 22.48
N GLN A 318 0.77 -31.37 22.49
CA GLN A 318 1.94 -32.17 22.89
C GLN A 318 2.26 -32.02 24.39
N THR A 319 2.27 -30.77 24.85
CA THR A 319 2.62 -30.45 26.27
C THR A 319 1.40 -30.36 27.18
N ASN A 320 0.20 -30.26 26.62
CA ASN A 320 -1.06 -29.97 27.30
C ASN A 320 -1.09 -28.61 28.01
N GLU A 321 -0.09 -27.77 27.78
CA GLU A 321 -0.03 -26.41 28.28
C GLU A 321 -1.14 -25.53 27.70
N LYS A 322 -1.73 -24.67 28.52
CA LYS A 322 -2.74 -23.70 28.09
C LYS A 322 -2.20 -22.30 28.26
N PHE A 323 -2.18 -21.51 27.17
CA PHE A 323 -1.73 -20.12 27.17
C PHE A 323 -2.50 -19.28 26.15
N THR A 324 -2.51 -17.96 26.31
CA THR A 324 -2.94 -17.03 25.27
C THR A 324 -1.73 -16.71 24.40
N PRO A 325 -1.77 -16.99 23.08
CA PRO A 325 -0.63 -16.69 22.20
C PRO A 325 -0.30 -15.20 22.19
N TRP A 326 0.97 -14.89 22.12
CA TRP A 326 1.44 -13.56 21.76
C TRP A 326 1.43 -13.41 20.25
N ILE A 327 1.34 -12.16 19.79
CA ILE A 327 1.15 -11.84 18.38
C ILE A 327 2.34 -11.01 17.89
N VAL A 328 2.97 -11.49 16.82
CA VAL A 328 3.90 -10.70 16.00
C VAL A 328 3.15 -10.28 14.75
N GLU A 329 2.98 -8.98 14.59
CA GLU A 329 2.27 -8.35 13.48
C GLU A 329 3.24 -7.85 12.42
N THR A 330 2.86 -8.01 11.16
CA THR A 330 3.40 -7.23 10.04
C THR A 330 2.24 -6.58 9.29
N SER A 331 2.31 -5.27 9.10
CA SER A 331 1.21 -4.50 8.47
C SER A 331 1.75 -3.49 7.48
N VAL A 332 1.30 -3.58 6.24
CA VAL A 332 1.68 -2.67 5.15
C VAL A 332 0.48 -2.28 4.28
N GLY A 333 0.46 -1.04 3.82
CA GLY A 333 -0.53 -0.57 2.83
C GLY A 333 -0.13 -0.93 1.40
N VAL A 334 -1.05 -1.50 0.60
CA VAL A 334 -0.86 -1.67 -0.85
C VAL A 334 -0.52 -0.33 -1.50
N ASP A 335 -1.24 0.73 -1.11
CA ASP A 335 -1.08 2.07 -1.67
C ASP A 335 0.29 2.69 -1.37
N ARG A 336 0.83 2.48 -0.16
CA ARG A 336 2.18 2.93 0.21
C ARG A 336 3.25 2.16 -0.54
N THR A 337 3.12 0.83 -0.64
CA THR A 337 4.02 -0.01 -1.44
C THR A 337 3.97 0.40 -2.92
N PHE A 338 2.79 0.66 -3.45
CA PHE A 338 2.60 1.14 -4.82
C PHE A 338 3.35 2.47 -5.05
N LEU A 339 3.22 3.42 -4.13
CA LEU A 339 3.92 4.71 -4.22
C LEU A 339 5.44 4.55 -4.10
N ALA A 340 5.92 3.68 -3.21
CA ALA A 340 7.34 3.36 -3.06
C ALA A 340 7.91 2.76 -4.36
N VAL A 341 7.22 1.76 -4.93
CA VAL A 341 7.61 1.12 -6.19
C VAL A 341 7.63 2.12 -7.36
N LEU A 342 6.62 3.01 -7.44
CA LEU A 342 6.60 4.08 -8.46
C LEU A 342 7.77 5.05 -8.28
N THR A 343 8.02 5.48 -7.05
CA THR A 343 9.09 6.44 -6.74
C THR A 343 10.46 5.86 -7.07
N ASP A 344 10.68 4.60 -6.72
CA ASP A 344 11.95 3.91 -6.94
C ASP A 344 12.22 3.62 -8.42
N ALA A 345 11.15 3.36 -9.18
CA ALA A 345 11.21 3.08 -10.61
C ALA A 345 11.34 4.34 -11.49
N TYR A 346 10.87 5.50 -11.01
CA TYR A 346 10.86 6.73 -11.80
C TYR A 346 12.28 7.19 -12.14
N THR A 347 12.56 7.35 -13.42
CA THR A 347 13.88 7.78 -13.91
C THR A 347 13.72 8.71 -15.10
N GLU A 348 14.49 9.79 -15.14
CA GLU A 348 14.65 10.65 -16.31
C GLU A 348 16.06 10.44 -16.90
N GLU A 349 16.14 10.07 -18.16
CA GLU A 349 17.39 9.76 -18.85
C GLU A 349 17.61 10.64 -20.06
N GLN A 350 18.80 11.18 -20.19
CA GLN A 350 19.24 11.87 -21.41
C GLN A 350 19.56 10.81 -22.49
N VAL A 351 18.90 10.89 -23.63
CA VAL A 351 19.07 9.94 -24.74
C VAL A 351 19.60 10.56 -26.02
N GLY A 352 19.89 11.86 -25.98
CA GLY A 352 20.44 12.68 -27.08
C GLY A 352 20.57 14.13 -26.65
N GLU A 353 21.12 15.00 -27.50
CA GLU A 353 21.13 16.43 -27.23
C GLU A 353 19.72 16.99 -27.16
N GLY A 354 19.32 17.42 -25.96
CA GLY A 354 17.98 18.00 -25.72
C GLY A 354 16.82 17.00 -25.70
N ASP A 355 17.06 15.68 -25.78
CA ASP A 355 16.02 14.64 -25.70
C ASP A 355 16.14 13.85 -24.40
N THR A 356 15.11 13.99 -23.55
CA THR A 356 14.99 13.27 -22.27
C THR A 356 13.85 12.26 -22.36
N ARG A 357 14.10 11.03 -21.90
CA ARG A 357 13.03 10.05 -21.73
C ARG A 357 12.68 9.88 -20.26
N VAL A 358 11.38 9.79 -19.97
CA VAL A 358 10.86 9.30 -18.70
C VAL A 358 10.65 7.80 -18.82
N VAL A 359 11.17 7.04 -17.85
CA VAL A 359 11.02 5.59 -17.81
C VAL A 359 10.72 5.12 -16.39
N LEU A 360 9.75 4.20 -16.27
CA LEU A 360 9.49 3.48 -15.01
C LEU A 360 10.24 2.14 -15.05
N LYS A 361 11.35 2.06 -14.30
CA LYS A 361 12.19 0.85 -14.22
C LYS A 361 11.65 -0.15 -13.21
N PHE A 362 10.38 -0.57 -13.38
CA PHE A 362 9.83 -1.62 -12.54
C PHE A 362 10.61 -2.93 -12.67
N PRO A 363 10.77 -3.69 -11.55
CA PRO A 363 11.09 -5.11 -11.64
C PRO A 363 10.10 -5.81 -12.59
N LYS A 364 10.59 -6.70 -13.46
CA LYS A 364 9.79 -7.34 -14.53
C LYS A 364 8.50 -7.98 -13.98
N LYS A 365 8.57 -8.60 -12.80
CA LYS A 365 7.43 -9.23 -12.11
C LYS A 365 6.33 -8.24 -11.74
N LEU A 366 6.68 -6.97 -11.50
CA LEU A 366 5.73 -5.91 -11.11
C LEU A 366 5.18 -5.11 -12.29
N ALA A 367 5.83 -5.11 -13.45
CA ALA A 367 5.42 -4.32 -14.60
C ALA A 367 3.95 -4.58 -14.97
N PRO A 368 3.11 -3.54 -15.15
CA PRO A 368 1.70 -3.70 -15.53
C PRO A 368 1.53 -4.42 -16.86
N VAL A 369 2.40 -4.11 -17.80
CA VAL A 369 2.54 -4.76 -19.11
C VAL A 369 3.94 -5.34 -19.17
N GLN A 370 4.07 -6.62 -19.52
CA GLN A 370 5.37 -7.30 -19.62
C GLN A 370 5.93 -7.21 -21.04
N VAL A 371 5.06 -7.24 -22.04
CA VAL A 371 5.44 -7.24 -23.43
C VAL A 371 4.49 -6.37 -24.24
N ALA A 372 5.02 -5.45 -25.02
CA ALA A 372 4.25 -4.69 -26.01
C ALA A 372 4.60 -5.14 -27.42
N VAL A 373 3.61 -5.36 -28.29
CA VAL A 373 3.79 -5.83 -29.66
C VAL A 373 3.36 -4.74 -30.65
N PHE A 374 4.23 -4.40 -31.60
CA PHE A 374 4.02 -3.35 -32.58
C PHE A 374 4.21 -3.84 -34.01
N PRO A 375 3.36 -3.52 -34.98
CA PRO A 375 3.77 -3.50 -36.38
C PRO A 375 4.66 -2.26 -36.63
N LEU A 376 5.74 -2.37 -37.36
CA LEU A 376 6.57 -1.20 -37.73
C LEU A 376 5.73 -0.11 -38.37
N MET A 377 4.84 -0.49 -39.26
CA MET A 377 3.93 0.40 -40.01
C MET A 377 2.48 -0.08 -39.93
N LYS A 378 1.58 0.77 -39.42
CA LYS A 378 0.14 0.47 -39.29
C LYS A 378 -0.63 0.36 -40.61
N ASN A 379 -0.10 0.96 -41.68
CA ASN A 379 -0.70 0.97 -43.02
C ASN A 379 -0.20 -0.18 -43.91
N LYS A 380 0.44 -1.19 -43.33
CA LYS A 380 0.90 -2.41 -43.98
C LYS A 380 0.17 -3.60 -43.38
N PRO A 381 -0.90 -4.10 -44.03
CA PRO A 381 -1.73 -5.17 -43.48
C PRO A 381 -0.93 -6.42 -43.08
N GLU A 382 0.04 -6.83 -43.89
CA GLU A 382 0.89 -7.98 -43.66
C GLU A 382 1.71 -7.90 -42.36
N LEU A 383 2.18 -6.68 -41.98
CA LEU A 383 2.87 -6.45 -40.73
C LEU A 383 1.90 -6.43 -39.53
N VAL A 384 0.70 -5.84 -39.74
CA VAL A 384 -0.33 -5.78 -38.71
C VAL A 384 -0.86 -7.18 -38.37
N GLU A 385 -1.16 -7.99 -39.38
CA GLU A 385 -1.62 -9.35 -39.23
C GLU A 385 -0.58 -10.21 -38.47
N LYS A 386 0.69 -10.13 -38.88
CA LYS A 386 1.77 -10.86 -38.24
C LYS A 386 1.98 -10.41 -36.78
N ALA A 387 1.91 -9.11 -36.52
CA ALA A 387 2.00 -8.58 -35.16
C ALA A 387 0.80 -9.03 -34.29
N ARG A 388 -0.41 -9.12 -34.84
CA ARG A 388 -1.60 -9.64 -34.16
C ARG A 388 -1.48 -11.13 -33.83
N GLU A 389 -0.90 -11.91 -34.73
CA GLU A 389 -0.60 -13.34 -34.49
C GLU A 389 0.34 -13.52 -33.27
N ILE A 390 1.45 -12.77 -33.28
CA ILE A 390 2.45 -12.82 -32.19
C ILE A 390 1.82 -12.35 -30.89
N PHE A 391 1.08 -11.23 -30.91
CA PHE A 391 0.36 -10.73 -29.75
C PHE A 391 -0.62 -11.77 -29.19
N ALA A 392 -1.42 -12.45 -30.06
CA ALA A 392 -2.38 -13.46 -29.64
C ALA A 392 -1.71 -14.69 -29.01
N THR A 393 -0.51 -15.02 -29.42
CA THR A 393 0.30 -16.08 -28.84
C THR A 393 0.88 -15.67 -27.47
N LEU A 394 1.57 -14.56 -27.41
CA LEU A 394 2.25 -14.10 -26.18
C LEU A 394 1.28 -13.75 -25.05
N LYS A 395 0.10 -13.20 -25.37
CA LYS A 395 -0.89 -12.80 -24.37
C LYS A 395 -1.48 -13.97 -23.56
N ARG A 396 -1.19 -15.23 -23.91
CA ARG A 396 -1.61 -16.40 -23.13
C ARG A 396 -0.80 -16.55 -21.84
N ASP A 397 0.48 -16.15 -21.90
CA ASP A 397 1.43 -16.37 -20.82
C ASP A 397 1.97 -15.06 -20.21
N PHE A 398 1.87 -13.95 -20.95
CA PHE A 398 2.35 -12.63 -20.54
C PHE A 398 1.23 -11.60 -20.53
N ARG A 399 1.35 -10.60 -19.68
CA ARG A 399 0.53 -9.37 -19.78
C ARG A 399 1.00 -8.55 -20.96
N CYS A 400 0.27 -8.66 -22.07
CA CYS A 400 0.64 -8.05 -23.35
C CYS A 400 -0.23 -6.87 -23.72
N GLU A 401 0.38 -5.89 -24.40
CA GLU A 401 -0.31 -4.79 -25.06
C GLU A 401 0.01 -4.79 -26.56
N PHE A 402 -0.99 -4.46 -27.39
CA PHE A 402 -0.81 -4.24 -28.82
C PHE A 402 -0.98 -2.75 -29.11
N ASP A 403 0.01 -2.13 -29.78
CA ASP A 403 -0.05 -0.70 -30.12
C ASP A 403 0.39 -0.47 -31.57
N ASP A 404 -0.52 0.09 -32.39
CA ASP A 404 -0.24 0.52 -33.77
C ASP A 404 -0.42 2.03 -33.95
N ASN A 405 -0.58 2.80 -32.87
CA ASN A 405 -0.91 4.21 -32.93
C ASN A 405 0.32 5.11 -32.97
N GLY A 406 0.41 5.99 -33.96
CA GLY A 406 1.55 6.88 -34.18
C GLY A 406 2.78 6.15 -34.79
N ASN A 407 3.95 6.76 -34.72
CA ASN A 407 5.21 6.13 -35.14
C ASN A 407 5.82 5.23 -34.05
N VAL A 408 6.71 4.34 -34.41
CA VAL A 408 7.33 3.35 -33.52
C VAL A 408 8.07 4.02 -32.35
N GLY A 409 8.74 5.15 -32.57
CA GLY A 409 9.46 5.86 -31.51
C GLY A 409 8.50 6.39 -30.42
N LYS A 410 7.32 6.91 -30.80
CA LYS A 410 6.29 7.33 -29.83
C LYS A 410 5.70 6.14 -29.06
N ARG A 411 5.61 4.95 -29.69
CA ARG A 411 5.16 3.73 -29.01
C ARG A 411 6.17 3.29 -27.94
N TYR A 412 7.47 3.27 -28.27
CA TYR A 412 8.50 2.99 -27.28
C TYR A 412 8.46 3.95 -26.11
N ARG A 413 8.30 5.27 -26.34
CA ARG A 413 8.18 6.26 -25.26
C ARG A 413 6.98 6.01 -24.35
N ARG A 414 5.81 5.64 -24.93
CA ARG A 414 4.64 5.26 -24.12
C ARG A 414 4.91 4.06 -23.25
N GLN A 415 5.59 3.03 -23.78
CA GLN A 415 5.91 1.82 -23.06
C GLN A 415 7.00 2.06 -22.00
N ASP A 416 7.98 2.92 -22.26
CA ASP A 416 8.96 3.36 -21.26
C ASP A 416 8.26 4.02 -20.06
N GLU A 417 7.29 4.92 -20.32
CA GLU A 417 6.53 5.62 -19.26
C GLU A 417 5.55 4.73 -18.47
N ILE A 418 5.13 3.59 -19.00
CA ILE A 418 4.33 2.60 -18.24
C ILE A 418 5.17 1.44 -17.69
N GLY A 419 6.45 1.43 -18.02
CA GLY A 419 7.41 0.51 -17.45
C GLY A 419 7.43 -0.88 -18.05
N THR A 420 7.03 -1.02 -19.32
CA THR A 420 7.04 -2.30 -20.06
C THR A 420 8.49 -2.75 -20.34
N PRO A 421 8.94 -3.90 -19.81
CA PRO A 421 10.33 -4.33 -19.96
C PRO A 421 10.71 -4.68 -21.39
N TYR A 422 9.80 -5.20 -22.20
CA TYR A 422 10.08 -5.64 -23.56
C TYR A 422 9.09 -5.10 -24.58
N CYS A 423 9.64 -4.59 -25.71
CA CYS A 423 8.84 -4.21 -26.86
C CYS A 423 9.25 -5.03 -28.08
N VAL A 424 8.30 -5.74 -28.67
CA VAL A 424 8.44 -6.58 -29.85
C VAL A 424 7.96 -5.82 -31.07
N THR A 425 8.83 -5.58 -32.05
CA THR A 425 8.49 -4.89 -33.30
C THR A 425 8.56 -5.86 -34.48
N VAL A 426 7.46 -5.94 -35.21
CA VAL A 426 7.34 -6.70 -36.47
C VAL A 426 7.63 -5.77 -37.62
N ASP A 427 8.65 -6.08 -38.40
CA ASP A 427 9.14 -5.34 -39.57
C ASP A 427 9.06 -6.15 -40.85
N PHE A 428 9.56 -5.62 -41.98
CA PHE A 428 9.51 -6.30 -43.25
C PHE A 428 10.42 -7.54 -43.28
N ASP A 429 11.56 -7.49 -42.59
CA ASP A 429 12.47 -8.64 -42.52
C ASP A 429 11.84 -9.80 -41.79
N THR A 430 10.94 -9.53 -40.82
CA THR A 430 10.16 -10.53 -40.06
C THR A 430 9.40 -11.49 -41.01
N LEU A 431 8.88 -10.95 -42.13
CA LEU A 431 8.12 -11.76 -43.09
C LEU A 431 8.97 -12.76 -43.86
N THR A 432 10.28 -12.52 -43.90
CA THR A 432 11.28 -13.33 -44.64
C THR A 432 12.05 -14.24 -43.71
N ASP A 433 12.56 -13.71 -42.60
CA ASP A 433 13.45 -14.42 -41.70
C ASP A 433 12.78 -15.06 -40.50
N GLY A 434 11.50 -14.76 -40.26
CA GLY A 434 10.74 -15.29 -39.10
C GLY A 434 11.28 -14.81 -37.76
N ALA A 435 12.00 -13.66 -37.73
CA ALA A 435 12.51 -13.05 -36.51
C ALA A 435 11.89 -11.66 -36.30
N VAL A 436 11.81 -11.21 -35.08
CA VAL A 436 11.30 -9.88 -34.69
C VAL A 436 12.40 -9.08 -33.99
N THR A 437 12.24 -7.78 -33.96
CA THR A 437 13.10 -6.91 -33.16
C THR A 437 12.54 -6.80 -31.76
N VAL A 438 13.29 -7.24 -30.74
CA VAL A 438 12.97 -7.08 -29.32
C VAL A 438 13.83 -5.96 -28.76
N ARG A 439 13.16 -4.93 -28.18
CA ARG A 439 13.84 -3.83 -27.48
C ARG A 439 13.70 -4.02 -25.97
N ASP A 440 14.82 -4.02 -25.29
CA ASP A 440 14.89 -3.97 -23.83
C ASP A 440 14.71 -2.52 -23.32
N ARG A 441 13.85 -2.33 -22.34
CA ARG A 441 13.51 -1.02 -21.75
C ARG A 441 14.73 -0.33 -21.12
N ASP A 442 15.51 -1.09 -20.34
CA ASP A 442 16.52 -0.51 -19.47
C ASP A 442 17.78 -0.10 -20.24
N THR A 443 18.17 -0.90 -21.20
CA THR A 443 19.36 -0.67 -22.03
C THR A 443 19.08 0.01 -23.37
N MET A 444 17.80 0.04 -23.80
CA MET A 444 17.34 0.42 -25.15
C MET A 444 17.94 -0.43 -26.29
N LYS A 445 18.71 -1.46 -25.99
CA LYS A 445 19.25 -2.36 -27.00
C LYS A 445 18.14 -3.09 -27.72
N GLN A 446 18.38 -3.31 -29.00
CA GLN A 446 17.48 -4.04 -29.88
C GLN A 446 18.19 -5.28 -30.41
N GLU A 447 17.53 -6.41 -30.30
CA GLU A 447 18.05 -7.71 -30.76
C GLU A 447 17.05 -8.38 -31.68
N ARG A 448 17.56 -9.13 -32.67
CA ARG A 448 16.71 -9.98 -33.53
C ARG A 448 16.54 -11.33 -32.88
N VAL A 449 15.27 -11.68 -32.61
CA VAL A 449 14.87 -12.92 -31.93
C VAL A 449 13.90 -13.68 -32.82
N LYS A 450 14.11 -14.98 -33.01
CA LYS A 450 13.20 -15.84 -33.75
C LYS A 450 11.86 -15.91 -33.04
N ILE A 451 10.75 -15.89 -33.80
CA ILE A 451 9.39 -15.91 -33.22
C ILE A 451 9.18 -17.17 -32.35
N GLU A 452 9.73 -18.31 -32.74
CA GLU A 452 9.67 -19.56 -31.98
C GLU A 452 10.44 -19.54 -30.65
N GLU A 453 11.44 -18.66 -30.52
CA GLU A 453 12.27 -18.48 -29.31
C GLU A 453 11.75 -17.37 -28.39
N LEU A 454 10.78 -16.55 -28.83
CA LEU A 454 10.31 -15.38 -28.10
C LEU A 454 9.85 -15.71 -26.68
N HIS A 455 9.09 -16.78 -26.50
CA HIS A 455 8.58 -17.15 -25.17
C HIS A 455 9.73 -17.35 -24.18
N LYS A 456 10.75 -18.11 -24.60
CA LYS A 456 11.93 -18.38 -23.77
C LYS A 456 12.78 -17.11 -23.52
N TYR A 457 12.87 -16.23 -24.52
CA TYR A 457 13.62 -14.98 -24.39
C TYR A 457 12.97 -13.99 -23.41
N LEU A 458 11.63 -13.95 -23.38
CA LEU A 458 10.87 -13.00 -22.58
C LEU A 458 10.62 -13.50 -21.14
N SER A 459 10.70 -14.80 -20.87
CA SER A 459 10.59 -15.41 -19.53
C SER A 459 11.84 -15.11 -18.71
#